data_ef5c8fef73cc496c8ccee35e1ee71c87
#
_entry.id   ef5c8fef73cc496c8ccee35e1ee71c87
#
_cell.length_a   1.000
_cell.length_b   1.000
_cell.length_c   1.000
_cell.angle_alpha   90.00
_cell.angle_beta   90.00
_cell.angle_gamma   90.00
#
_symmetry.space_group_name_H-M   'P 1'
#
loop_
_entity.id
_entity.type
_entity.pdbx_description
1 polymer ?
#
loop_
_entity_poly.entity_id
_entity_poly.type
_entity_poly.pdbx_seq_one_letter_code
_entity_poly.pdbx_strand_id
1 'polypeptide(L)'
;VDDTTEILTLLRLIARNETVLRLENYYKGLPVSYEATILALGSDYAELRCNRYQIACLYLNRETCLVGDEIAVPIAAQVAFLRPSSLSVVLHRFQYARNKIGLRNQIRVQPEEPVVVHLRLKNALSAVQGLLADISTEGLGLYLDRSLFLPRLYQPGVEVSLTLKLPISVTPARQTGNLTITTGDLTTRFSREQIRGLNLGLEPGEAQRKPGVPAGQEMPSGQITARGILINLRPELHSQRYRLGIRFFPDERTRQTIAQFISLRQSAIIREFKTLYEAISQLDQA
;
A
#
# COMPACT_ATOMS: atom_id res chain seq x y z
N VAL A 1 -19.20 25.49 14.28
CA VAL A 1 -18.85 24.32 15.10
C VAL A 1 -17.57 23.77 14.50
N ASP A 2 -16.57 23.52 15.33
CA ASP A 2 -15.30 22.94 14.91
C ASP A 2 -15.55 21.47 14.53
N ASP A 3 -15.08 21.02 13.37
CA ASP A 3 -15.20 19.64 12.89
C ASP A 3 -14.85 18.60 13.97
N THR A 4 -13.85 18.90 14.79
CA THR A 4 -13.40 18.01 15.88
C THR A 4 -14.50 17.75 16.92
N THR A 5 -15.24 18.77 17.33
CA THR A 5 -16.32 18.62 18.33
C THR A 5 -17.49 17.81 17.79
N GLU A 6 -17.87 18.03 16.55
CA GLU A 6 -18.91 17.26 15.86
C GLU A 6 -18.50 15.79 15.70
N ILE A 7 -17.27 15.54 15.23
CA ILE A 7 -16.72 14.22 15.04
C ILE A 7 -16.64 13.45 16.37
N LEU A 8 -16.16 14.07 17.44
CA LEU A 8 -16.10 13.42 18.76
C LEU A 8 -17.50 13.11 19.31
N THR A 9 -18.50 13.94 18.99
CA THR A 9 -19.90 13.65 19.34
C THR A 9 -20.40 12.42 18.59
N LEU A 10 -20.10 12.30 17.30
CA LEU A 10 -20.41 11.11 16.49
C LEU A 10 -19.69 9.87 17.04
N LEU A 11 -18.40 9.97 17.38
CA LEU A 11 -17.65 8.85 17.95
C LEU A 11 -18.21 8.41 19.31
N ARG A 12 -18.76 9.33 20.15
CA ARG A 12 -19.46 8.96 21.39
C ARG A 12 -20.75 8.17 21.11
N LEU A 13 -21.47 8.53 20.05
CA LEU A 13 -22.65 7.78 19.61
C LEU A 13 -22.27 6.37 19.15
N ILE A 14 -21.25 6.23 18.31
CA ILE A 14 -20.71 4.96 17.83
C ILE A 14 -20.28 4.07 19.01
N ALA A 15 -19.56 4.64 19.97
CA ALA A 15 -19.13 3.91 21.18
C ALA A 15 -20.31 3.42 22.03
N ARG A 16 -21.37 4.25 22.17
CA ARG A 16 -22.57 3.88 22.93
C ARG A 16 -23.39 2.80 22.24
N ASN A 17 -23.47 2.84 20.91
CA ASN A 17 -24.25 1.91 20.12
C ASN A 17 -23.48 0.63 19.80
N GLU A 18 -22.21 0.52 20.19
CA GLU A 18 -21.29 -0.58 19.85
C GLU A 18 -21.22 -0.83 18.33
N THR A 19 -21.39 0.23 17.53
CA THR A 19 -21.37 0.14 16.08
C THR A 19 -19.95 -0.14 15.57
N VAL A 20 -19.83 -0.88 14.48
CA VAL A 20 -18.54 -1.24 13.90
C VAL A 20 -17.84 0.01 13.33
N LEU A 21 -16.65 0.27 13.87
CA LEU A 21 -15.71 1.28 13.40
C LEU A 21 -14.51 0.58 12.75
N ARG A 22 -14.04 1.06 11.61
CA ARG A 22 -12.84 0.55 10.94
C ARG A 22 -11.82 1.67 10.76
N LEU A 23 -10.56 1.30 10.85
CA LEU A 23 -9.43 2.16 10.47
C LEU A 23 -8.95 1.74 9.08
N GLU A 24 -8.85 2.70 8.17
CA GLU A 24 -8.40 2.48 6.80
C GLU A 24 -7.10 3.19 6.50
N ASN A 25 -6.16 2.44 5.99
CA ASN A 25 -4.85 2.90 5.55
C ASN A 25 -4.46 2.22 4.24
N TYR A 26 -3.38 2.71 3.64
CA TYR A 26 -2.74 2.04 2.51
C TYR A 26 -1.26 1.83 2.82
N TYR A 27 -0.78 0.61 2.62
CA TYR A 27 0.63 0.30 2.70
C TYR A 27 1.12 -0.34 1.40
N LYS A 28 2.06 0.31 0.74
CA LYS A 28 2.57 -0.12 -0.58
C LYS A 28 1.46 -0.42 -1.60
N GLY A 29 0.38 0.36 -1.53
CA GLY A 29 -0.80 0.22 -2.39
C GLY A 29 -1.85 -0.79 -1.92
N LEU A 30 -1.50 -1.68 -0.96
CA LEU A 30 -2.43 -2.62 -0.36
C LEU A 30 -3.33 -1.89 0.66
N PRO A 31 -4.65 -2.00 0.58
CA PRO A 31 -5.55 -1.49 1.61
C PRO A 31 -5.38 -2.30 2.90
N VAL A 32 -5.26 -1.60 4.01
CA VAL A 32 -5.20 -2.13 5.37
C VAL A 32 -6.41 -1.59 6.10
N SER A 33 -7.43 -2.43 6.27
CA SER A 33 -8.71 -2.06 6.88
C SER A 33 -9.09 -3.10 7.91
N TYR A 34 -9.11 -2.70 9.18
CA TYR A 34 -9.49 -3.56 10.30
C TYR A 34 -10.45 -2.84 11.23
N GLU A 35 -11.29 -3.62 11.87
CA GLU A 35 -12.17 -3.14 12.94
C GLU A 35 -11.37 -2.59 14.11
N ALA A 36 -11.91 -1.56 14.72
CA ALA A 36 -11.37 -0.91 15.89
C ALA A 36 -12.46 -0.67 16.93
N THR A 37 -12.11 -0.78 18.20
CA THR A 37 -13.01 -0.53 19.33
C THR A 37 -12.58 0.75 20.03
N ILE A 38 -13.51 1.65 20.28
CA ILE A 38 -13.26 2.87 21.05
C ILE A 38 -13.08 2.48 22.54
N LEU A 39 -11.92 2.79 23.12
CA LEU A 39 -11.60 2.54 24.52
C LEU A 39 -11.90 3.75 25.40
N ALA A 40 -11.55 4.94 24.91
CA ALA A 40 -11.76 6.20 25.64
C ALA A 40 -11.93 7.36 24.66
N LEU A 41 -12.67 8.37 25.07
CA LEU A 41 -12.86 9.63 24.35
C LEU A 41 -12.60 10.81 25.26
N GLY A 42 -11.69 11.68 24.86
CA GLY A 42 -11.41 12.96 25.54
C GLY A 42 -12.11 14.14 24.88
N SER A 43 -11.59 15.33 25.17
CA SER A 43 -12.05 16.58 24.57
C SER A 43 -11.60 16.77 23.13
N ASP A 44 -10.42 16.21 22.75
CA ASP A 44 -9.76 16.40 21.46
C ASP A 44 -9.09 15.12 20.94
N TYR A 45 -9.29 13.97 21.61
CA TYR A 45 -8.71 12.69 21.24
C TYR A 45 -9.68 11.52 21.36
N ALA A 46 -9.34 10.44 20.70
CA ALA A 46 -9.96 9.14 20.86
C ALA A 46 -8.87 8.06 21.03
N GLU A 47 -9.01 7.20 22.04
CA GLU A 47 -8.19 6.02 22.19
C GLU A 47 -8.95 4.80 21.63
N LEU A 48 -8.30 4.05 20.75
CA LEU A 48 -8.88 2.91 20.04
C LEU A 48 -8.00 1.67 20.22
N ARG A 49 -8.63 0.51 20.36
CA ARG A 49 -7.98 -0.79 20.21
C ARG A 49 -8.12 -1.23 18.75
N CYS A 50 -7.06 -1.72 18.16
CA CYS A 50 -7.05 -2.14 16.77
C CYS A 50 -6.18 -3.39 16.51
N ASN A 51 -6.23 -3.92 15.31
CA ASN A 51 -5.45 -5.11 14.91
C ASN A 51 -3.94 -4.80 14.85
N ARG A 52 -3.09 -5.82 15.08
CA ARG A 52 -1.63 -5.72 15.02
C ARG A 52 -1.10 -5.16 13.69
N TYR A 53 -1.72 -5.52 12.56
CA TYR A 53 -1.33 -5.01 11.24
C TYR A 53 -1.72 -3.55 11.06
N GLN A 54 -2.83 -3.14 11.69
CA GLN A 54 -3.19 -1.73 11.74
C GLN A 54 -2.18 -0.92 12.54
N ILE A 55 -1.74 -1.43 13.71
CA ILE A 55 -0.67 -0.79 14.52
C ILE A 55 0.61 -0.61 13.70
N ALA A 56 1.05 -1.65 12.98
CA ALA A 56 2.24 -1.55 12.12
C ALA A 56 2.07 -0.49 11.02
N CYS A 57 0.89 -0.41 10.40
CA CYS A 57 0.60 0.59 9.39
C CYS A 57 0.57 2.01 9.97
N LEU A 58 -0.06 2.20 11.14
CA LEU A 58 -0.14 3.48 11.84
C LEU A 58 1.22 3.97 12.34
N TYR A 59 2.10 3.05 12.72
CA TYR A 59 3.48 3.38 13.09
C TYR A 59 4.22 4.07 11.94
N LEU A 60 4.00 3.59 10.70
CA LEU A 60 4.64 4.15 9.51
C LEU A 60 3.96 5.42 9.00
N ASN A 61 2.64 5.40 8.91
CA ASN A 61 1.89 6.47 8.23
C ASN A 61 1.56 7.65 9.14
N ARG A 62 1.47 7.43 10.45
CA ARG A 62 1.11 8.43 11.47
C ARG A 62 -0.24 9.12 11.24
N GLU A 63 -1.04 8.58 10.34
CA GLU A 63 -2.38 9.05 9.99
C GLU A 63 -3.27 7.88 9.59
N THR A 64 -4.59 8.06 9.69
CA THR A 64 -5.59 7.05 9.30
C THR A 64 -6.90 7.70 8.90
N CYS A 65 -7.77 6.93 8.27
CA CYS A 65 -9.18 7.26 8.08
C CYS A 65 -10.06 6.34 8.90
N LEU A 66 -11.04 6.93 9.58
CA LEU A 66 -12.11 6.23 10.26
C LEU A 66 -13.30 6.13 9.31
N VAL A 67 -13.84 4.92 9.19
CA VAL A 67 -15.03 4.62 8.39
C VAL A 67 -15.95 3.68 9.18
N GLY A 68 -17.23 3.72 8.89
CA GLY A 68 -18.25 2.89 9.54
C GLY A 68 -19.62 3.23 8.99
N ASP A 69 -20.61 2.43 9.32
CA ASP A 69 -21.97 2.59 8.78
C ASP A 69 -22.64 3.91 9.21
N GLU A 70 -22.30 4.42 10.39
CA GLU A 70 -22.78 5.70 10.92
C GLU A 70 -21.93 6.90 10.45
N ILE A 71 -20.83 6.67 9.73
CA ILE A 71 -19.91 7.69 9.24
C ILE A 71 -20.20 7.98 7.76
N ALA A 72 -21.04 8.98 7.51
CA ALA A 72 -21.42 9.37 6.14
C ALA A 72 -20.22 9.88 5.30
N VAL A 73 -19.27 10.55 5.94
CA VAL A 73 -18.05 11.08 5.33
C VAL A 73 -16.86 10.55 6.10
N PRO A 74 -15.90 9.85 5.47
CA PRO A 74 -14.70 9.36 6.16
C PRO A 74 -14.01 10.44 6.98
N ILE A 75 -13.52 10.08 8.17
CA ILE A 75 -12.85 11.00 9.09
C ILE A 75 -11.36 10.74 9.03
N ALA A 76 -10.58 11.72 8.62
CA ALA A 76 -9.13 11.70 8.73
C ALA A 76 -8.70 12.04 10.16
N ALA A 77 -7.70 11.34 10.68
CA ALA A 77 -7.13 11.58 11.98
C ALA A 77 -5.63 11.33 11.99
N GLN A 78 -4.91 12.02 12.87
CA GLN A 78 -3.48 11.83 13.08
C GLN A 78 -3.22 10.97 14.33
N VAL A 79 -2.13 10.21 14.29
CA VAL A 79 -1.68 9.41 15.42
C VAL A 79 -0.90 10.29 16.39
N ALA A 80 -1.44 10.50 17.60
CA ALA A 80 -0.74 11.15 18.69
C ALA A 80 0.22 10.17 19.35
N PHE A 81 -0.28 8.99 19.69
CA PHE A 81 0.47 7.98 20.42
C PHE A 81 0.06 6.56 20.02
N LEU A 82 1.01 5.61 20.07
CA LEU A 82 0.80 4.18 19.83
C LEU A 82 1.32 3.38 21.01
N ARG A 83 0.56 2.37 21.43
CA ARG A 83 0.98 1.33 22.39
C ARG A 83 0.86 -0.03 21.73
N PRO A 84 1.91 -0.53 21.08
CA PRO A 84 1.89 -1.79 20.36
C PRO A 84 1.57 -2.99 21.26
N SER A 85 2.06 -3.01 22.50
CA SER A 85 1.84 -4.09 23.48
C SER A 85 0.36 -4.26 23.84
N SER A 86 -0.40 -3.18 23.95
CA SER A 86 -1.84 -3.18 24.23
C SER A 86 -2.72 -3.09 22.99
N LEU A 87 -2.12 -3.08 21.79
CA LEU A 87 -2.81 -2.88 20.52
C LEU A 87 -3.67 -1.60 20.51
N SER A 88 -3.22 -0.52 21.19
CA SER A 88 -3.97 0.71 21.25
C SER A 88 -3.30 1.88 20.53
N VAL A 89 -4.12 2.79 20.03
CA VAL A 89 -3.72 4.03 19.38
C VAL A 89 -4.53 5.19 19.92
N VAL A 90 -3.87 6.31 20.15
CA VAL A 90 -4.52 7.59 20.44
C VAL A 90 -4.51 8.43 19.18
N LEU A 91 -5.69 8.80 18.72
CA LEU A 91 -5.93 9.63 17.55
C LEU A 91 -6.36 11.02 17.97
N HIS A 92 -5.95 12.03 17.21
CA HIS A 92 -6.30 13.44 17.39
C HIS A 92 -6.41 14.16 16.03
N ARG A 93 -6.68 15.49 16.05
CA ARG A 93 -6.79 16.33 14.84
C ARG A 93 -7.76 15.76 13.82
N PHE A 94 -8.96 15.49 14.28
CA PHE A 94 -10.02 14.94 13.44
C PHE A 94 -10.50 15.98 12.44
N GLN A 95 -10.72 15.54 11.20
CA GLN A 95 -11.33 16.35 10.14
C GLN A 95 -12.05 15.44 9.13
N TYR A 96 -13.11 15.94 8.51
CA TYR A 96 -13.74 15.20 7.44
C TYR A 96 -12.81 15.09 6.23
N ALA A 97 -12.64 13.87 5.69
CA ALA A 97 -11.77 13.64 4.56
C ALA A 97 -12.36 14.26 3.29
N ARG A 98 -11.73 15.30 2.76
CA ARG A 98 -12.16 15.97 1.52
C ARG A 98 -12.05 15.10 0.28
N ASN A 99 -11.16 14.12 0.30
CA ASN A 99 -10.96 13.16 -0.77
C ASN A 99 -11.58 11.82 -0.37
N LYS A 100 -12.31 11.21 -1.29
CA LYS A 100 -12.89 9.87 -1.10
C LYS A 100 -11.78 8.84 -0.96
N ILE A 101 -11.38 8.55 0.27
CA ILE A 101 -10.48 7.46 0.61
C ILE A 101 -11.34 6.18 0.55
N GLY A 102 -10.79 5.09 0.01
CA GLY A 102 -11.51 3.81 0.01
C GLY A 102 -12.31 3.47 -1.26
N LEU A 103 -12.46 4.37 -2.24
CA LEU A 103 -13.23 4.09 -3.46
C LEU A 103 -12.49 3.34 -4.58
N ARG A 104 -11.36 2.71 -4.25
CA ARG A 104 -10.67 1.87 -5.25
C ARG A 104 -11.32 0.50 -5.28
N ASN A 105 -12.01 0.19 -6.37
CA ASN A 105 -12.61 -1.14 -6.60
C ASN A 105 -11.57 -2.25 -6.82
N GLN A 106 -10.28 -1.89 -6.95
CA GLN A 106 -9.23 -2.85 -7.25
C GLN A 106 -8.00 -2.65 -6.40
N ILE A 107 -7.46 -3.78 -5.96
CA ILE A 107 -6.20 -3.84 -5.26
C ILE A 107 -5.08 -3.40 -6.20
N ARG A 108 -4.25 -2.50 -5.72
CA ARG A 108 -3.00 -2.08 -6.37
C ARG A 108 -1.84 -2.41 -5.47
N VAL A 109 -0.76 -2.87 -6.06
CA VAL A 109 0.46 -3.16 -5.32
C VAL A 109 1.64 -2.39 -5.89
N GLN A 110 2.51 -1.92 -5.01
CA GLN A 110 3.79 -1.35 -5.40
C GLN A 110 4.82 -2.46 -5.56
N PRO A 111 5.65 -2.44 -6.60
CA PRO A 111 6.76 -3.37 -6.72
C PRO A 111 7.75 -3.15 -5.57
N GLU A 112 8.48 -4.20 -5.19
CA GLU A 112 9.53 -4.12 -4.18
C GLU A 112 10.79 -3.46 -4.73
N GLU A 113 11.17 -3.88 -5.93
CA GLU A 113 12.27 -3.30 -6.68
C GLU A 113 11.75 -2.42 -7.82
N PRO A 114 12.53 -1.41 -8.27
CA PRO A 114 12.16 -0.57 -9.38
C PRO A 114 11.90 -1.38 -10.65
N VAL A 115 10.72 -1.26 -11.23
CA VAL A 115 10.34 -1.89 -12.50
C VAL A 115 10.28 -0.82 -13.58
N VAL A 116 11.11 -0.97 -14.62
CA VAL A 116 11.12 -0.08 -15.77
C VAL A 116 9.92 -0.38 -16.67
N VAL A 117 9.21 0.66 -17.07
CA VAL A 117 8.10 0.61 -18.02
C VAL A 117 8.46 1.41 -19.25
N HIS A 118 8.42 0.77 -20.41
CA HIS A 118 8.54 1.46 -21.69
C HIS A 118 7.14 1.90 -22.12
N LEU A 119 6.96 3.21 -22.21
CA LEU A 119 5.70 3.85 -22.60
C LEU A 119 5.85 4.47 -23.98
N ARG A 120 4.97 4.12 -24.91
CA ARG A 120 4.86 4.76 -26.23
C ARG A 120 3.47 5.36 -26.38
N LEU A 121 3.41 6.66 -26.57
CA LEU A 121 2.18 7.37 -26.93
C LEU A 121 1.85 7.14 -28.40
N LYS A 122 0.57 7.04 -28.76
CA LYS A 122 0.11 6.80 -30.14
C LYS A 122 0.73 7.78 -31.15
N ASN A 123 0.87 9.04 -30.74
CA ASN A 123 1.35 10.13 -31.59
C ASN A 123 2.83 10.48 -31.37
N ALA A 124 3.59 9.65 -30.63
CA ALA A 124 5.00 9.86 -30.38
C ALA A 124 5.86 8.94 -31.28
N LEU A 125 6.96 9.50 -31.79
CA LEU A 125 7.91 8.76 -32.64
C LEU A 125 8.72 7.75 -31.81
N SER A 126 9.01 8.06 -30.54
CA SER A 126 9.84 7.25 -29.66
C SER A 126 9.08 6.82 -28.40
N ALA A 127 9.49 5.70 -27.84
CA ALA A 127 9.08 5.28 -26.50
C ALA A 127 9.91 6.03 -25.45
N VAL A 128 9.29 6.31 -24.31
CA VAL A 128 9.96 6.85 -23.12
C VAL A 128 10.00 5.79 -22.02
N GLN A 129 10.97 5.92 -21.12
CA GLN A 129 11.07 5.05 -19.95
C GLN A 129 10.53 5.77 -18.71
N GLY A 130 9.77 5.03 -17.92
CA GLY A 130 9.34 5.46 -16.60
C GLY A 130 9.48 4.32 -15.59
N LEU A 131 9.15 4.59 -14.33
CA LEU A 131 9.18 3.60 -13.26
C LEU A 131 7.76 3.27 -12.82
N LEU A 132 7.48 1.97 -12.66
CA LEU A 132 6.21 1.49 -12.14
C LEU A 132 5.99 2.02 -10.73
N ALA A 133 4.93 2.78 -10.50
CA ALA A 133 4.53 3.26 -9.19
C ALA A 133 3.65 2.23 -8.45
N ASP A 134 2.62 1.75 -9.14
CA ASP A 134 1.71 0.69 -8.67
C ASP A 134 1.05 0.00 -9.86
N ILE A 135 0.52 -1.20 -9.64
CA ILE A 135 -0.19 -1.97 -10.67
C ILE A 135 -1.41 -2.69 -10.08
N SER A 136 -2.47 -2.75 -10.87
CA SER A 136 -3.68 -3.56 -10.66
C SER A 136 -4.00 -4.35 -11.93
N THR A 137 -5.05 -5.17 -11.92
CA THR A 137 -5.47 -5.95 -13.10
C THR A 137 -6.01 -5.09 -14.25
N GLU A 138 -6.35 -3.82 -14.02
CA GLU A 138 -6.95 -2.92 -15.02
C GLU A 138 -6.13 -1.65 -15.29
N GLY A 139 -5.04 -1.43 -14.56
CA GLY A 139 -4.28 -0.23 -14.77
C GLY A 139 -3.02 -0.14 -13.92
N LEU A 140 -2.20 0.83 -14.22
CA LEU A 140 -0.96 1.09 -13.49
C LEU A 140 -0.75 2.58 -13.24
N GLY A 141 0.02 2.87 -12.19
CA GLY A 141 0.66 4.14 -11.96
C GLY A 141 2.09 4.12 -12.48
N LEU A 142 2.51 5.16 -13.16
CA LEU A 142 3.85 5.30 -13.72
C LEU A 142 4.46 6.62 -13.24
N TYR A 143 5.71 6.59 -12.77
CA TYR A 143 6.52 7.79 -12.58
C TYR A 143 7.32 8.09 -13.84
N LEU A 144 7.16 9.29 -14.35
CA LEU A 144 7.91 9.82 -15.49
C LEU A 144 8.77 10.98 -15.02
N ASP A 145 10.04 11.01 -15.43
CA ASP A 145 10.92 12.15 -15.17
C ASP A 145 10.38 13.41 -15.86
N ARG A 146 10.51 14.57 -15.19
CA ARG A 146 10.00 15.84 -15.68
C ARG A 146 10.67 16.26 -16.99
N SER A 147 11.92 15.89 -17.21
CA SER A 147 12.66 16.18 -18.45
C SER A 147 12.08 15.47 -19.68
N LEU A 148 11.39 14.33 -19.47
CA LEU A 148 10.75 13.54 -20.52
C LEU A 148 9.28 13.93 -20.75
N PHE A 149 8.77 14.86 -19.93
CA PHE A 149 7.37 15.23 -19.97
C PHE A 149 7.11 16.39 -20.95
N LEU A 150 6.30 16.12 -21.97
CA LEU A 150 5.86 17.12 -22.96
C LEU A 150 4.34 17.35 -22.79
N PRO A 151 3.89 18.46 -22.19
CA PRO A 151 2.47 18.70 -21.85
C PRO A 151 1.49 18.48 -22.99
N ARG A 152 1.89 18.79 -24.22
CA ARG A 152 1.03 18.63 -25.41
C ARG A 152 0.78 17.17 -25.79
N LEU A 153 1.65 16.24 -25.39
CA LEU A 153 1.55 14.81 -25.71
C LEU A 153 0.86 14.02 -24.61
N TYR A 154 0.99 14.44 -23.35
CA TYR A 154 0.46 13.72 -22.18
C TYR A 154 -0.85 14.33 -21.71
N GLN A 155 -1.93 14.02 -22.42
CA GLN A 155 -3.25 14.47 -22.07
C GLN A 155 -4.15 13.27 -21.71
N PRO A 156 -5.10 13.41 -20.75
CA PRO A 156 -6.11 12.38 -20.50
C PRO A 156 -6.82 11.99 -21.81
N GLY A 157 -7.04 10.69 -22.00
CA GLY A 157 -7.64 10.13 -23.21
C GLY A 157 -6.64 9.70 -24.28
N VAL A 158 -5.36 10.04 -24.17
CA VAL A 158 -4.34 9.62 -25.15
C VAL A 158 -4.10 8.11 -25.06
N GLU A 159 -4.14 7.43 -26.22
CA GLU A 159 -3.80 6.01 -26.32
C GLU A 159 -2.30 5.78 -26.13
N VAL A 160 -1.98 4.73 -25.40
CA VAL A 160 -0.60 4.35 -25.08
C VAL A 160 -0.36 2.85 -25.31
N SER A 161 0.87 2.50 -25.62
CA SER A 161 1.37 1.12 -25.56
C SER A 161 2.41 1.02 -24.46
N LEU A 162 2.33 -0.07 -23.69
CA LEU A 162 3.18 -0.33 -22.53
C LEU A 162 3.92 -1.63 -22.72
N THR A 163 5.19 -1.66 -22.35
CA THR A 163 5.97 -2.89 -22.22
C THR A 163 6.76 -2.84 -20.92
N LEU A 164 6.62 -3.88 -20.09
CA LEU A 164 7.35 -4.01 -18.82
C LEU A 164 7.59 -5.49 -18.51
N LYS A 165 8.54 -5.74 -17.61
CA LYS A 165 8.83 -7.09 -17.11
C LYS A 165 8.59 -7.11 -15.60
N LEU A 166 7.57 -7.85 -15.16
CA LEU A 166 7.31 -8.04 -13.74
C LEU A 166 8.22 -9.12 -13.15
N PRO A 167 8.77 -8.93 -11.94
CA PRO A 167 9.56 -9.94 -11.26
C PRO A 167 8.64 -11.04 -10.72
N ILE A 168 8.33 -12.03 -11.52
CA ILE A 168 7.58 -13.21 -11.13
C ILE A 168 8.59 -14.33 -10.88
N SER A 169 9.35 -14.27 -9.80
CA SER A 169 10.19 -15.38 -9.39
C SER A 169 9.56 -16.06 -8.19
N VAL A 170 9.42 -17.39 -8.27
CA VAL A 170 8.98 -18.24 -7.16
C VAL A 170 10.13 -18.48 -6.17
N THR A 171 11.27 -17.87 -6.38
CA THR A 171 12.40 -17.97 -5.44
C THR A 171 11.98 -17.26 -4.15
N PRO A 172 11.97 -17.96 -3.01
CA PRO A 172 11.76 -17.29 -1.73
C PRO A 172 12.83 -16.19 -1.66
N ALA A 173 12.39 -14.95 -1.52
CA ALA A 173 13.30 -13.83 -1.41
C ALA A 173 14.33 -14.19 -0.35
N ARG A 174 15.60 -14.35 -0.75
CA ARG A 174 16.68 -14.35 0.20
C ARG A 174 16.52 -13.02 0.92
N GLN A 175 16.29 -13.09 2.22
CA GLN A 175 16.29 -11.91 3.09
C GLN A 175 17.70 -11.30 3.08
N THR A 176 18.01 -10.62 1.98
CA THR A 176 19.23 -9.87 1.80
C THR A 176 18.86 -8.42 2.00
N GLY A 177 18.81 -7.96 3.23
CA GLY A 177 18.62 -6.53 3.43
C GLY A 177 18.35 -6.16 4.86
N ASN A 178 18.94 -5.05 5.26
CA ASN A 178 18.55 -4.34 6.46
C ASN A 178 17.10 -3.85 6.29
N LEU A 179 16.25 -4.07 7.28
CA LEU A 179 14.94 -3.45 7.32
C LEU A 179 15.14 -1.96 7.58
N THR A 180 14.84 -1.12 6.60
CA THR A 180 14.90 0.33 6.78
C THR A 180 13.47 0.84 6.94
N ILE A 181 13.17 1.42 8.09
CA ILE A 181 11.90 2.07 8.39
C ILE A 181 12.14 3.57 8.38
N THR A 182 11.47 4.27 7.47
CA THR A 182 11.52 5.73 7.37
C THR A 182 10.18 6.29 7.78
N THR A 183 10.12 7.03 8.86
CA THR A 183 8.95 7.75 9.34
C THR A 183 9.26 9.25 9.39
N GLY A 184 8.82 10.00 8.38
CA GLY A 184 9.17 11.42 8.28
C GLY A 184 10.69 11.63 8.24
N ASP A 185 11.23 12.45 9.14
CA ASP A 185 12.67 12.73 9.25
C ASP A 185 13.48 11.64 9.97
N LEU A 186 12.81 10.63 10.57
CA LEU A 186 13.44 9.52 11.28
C LEU A 186 13.57 8.30 10.39
N THR A 187 14.82 7.94 10.07
CA THR A 187 15.14 6.69 9.38
C THR A 187 15.77 5.73 10.38
N THR A 188 15.07 4.68 10.76
CA THR A 188 15.59 3.62 11.62
C THR A 188 16.01 2.43 10.76
N ARG A 189 17.30 2.09 10.80
CA ARG A 189 17.87 0.91 10.14
C ARG A 189 18.04 -0.21 11.16
N PHE A 190 17.37 -1.32 10.92
CA PHE A 190 17.62 -2.54 11.67
C PHE A 190 18.70 -3.35 10.96
N SER A 191 19.80 -3.62 11.65
CA SER A 191 20.86 -4.45 11.10
C SER A 191 20.40 -5.90 11.00
N ARG A 192 21.06 -6.67 10.12
CA ARG A 192 20.80 -8.10 9.96
C ARG A 192 20.99 -8.89 11.26
N GLU A 193 21.87 -8.43 12.15
CA GLU A 193 22.14 -9.01 13.45
C GLU A 193 21.01 -8.72 14.45
N GLN A 194 20.47 -7.50 14.43
CA GLN A 194 19.28 -7.14 15.23
C GLN A 194 18.05 -7.94 14.81
N ILE A 195 17.87 -8.18 13.50
CA ILE A 195 16.77 -9.03 12.98
C ILE A 195 17.02 -10.52 13.32
N ARG A 196 18.26 -11.00 13.34
CA ARG A 196 18.60 -12.38 13.75
C ARG A 196 18.54 -12.60 15.26
N GLY A 197 18.84 -11.59 16.07
CA GLY A 197 18.71 -11.63 17.53
C GLY A 197 17.24 -11.73 17.99
N LEU A 198 16.31 -11.33 17.13
CA LEU A 198 14.89 -11.61 17.25
C LEU A 198 14.70 -13.09 16.93
N ASN A 199 14.67 -13.95 17.95
CA ASN A 199 14.55 -15.40 17.84
C ASN A 199 13.18 -15.77 17.23
N LEU A 200 13.03 -15.47 15.93
CA LEU A 200 11.87 -15.81 15.13
C LEU A 200 11.98 -17.30 14.87
N GLY A 201 11.33 -18.11 15.67
CA GLY A 201 11.22 -19.56 15.52
C GLY A 201 10.65 -19.97 14.17
N LEU A 202 11.37 -19.65 13.11
CA LEU A 202 11.21 -20.17 11.77
C LEU A 202 12.10 -21.41 11.68
N GLU A 203 11.72 -22.49 12.38
CA GLU A 203 12.07 -23.82 11.91
C GLU A 203 11.65 -23.87 10.44
N PRO A 204 12.54 -24.31 9.54
CA PRO A 204 12.15 -24.59 8.16
C PRO A 204 11.21 -25.80 8.20
N GLY A 205 9.92 -25.52 8.36
CA GLY A 205 8.88 -26.53 8.20
C GLY A 205 9.09 -27.17 6.83
N GLU A 206 9.33 -28.47 6.82
CA GLU A 206 9.44 -29.30 5.65
C GLU A 206 8.31 -28.92 4.68
N ALA A 207 8.68 -28.25 3.58
CA ALA A 207 7.77 -27.99 2.51
C ALA A 207 7.33 -29.36 1.96
N GLN A 208 6.18 -29.83 2.39
CA GLN A 208 5.53 -30.98 1.76
C GLN A 208 5.45 -30.68 0.27
N ARG A 209 6.30 -31.36 -0.49
CA ARG A 209 6.24 -31.41 -1.94
C ARG A 209 4.87 -31.96 -2.33
N LYS A 210 3.99 -31.07 -2.79
CA LYS A 210 2.77 -31.50 -3.51
C LYS A 210 3.23 -32.23 -4.76
N PRO A 211 2.81 -33.49 -5.01
CA PRO A 211 3.18 -34.22 -6.20
C PRO A 211 2.50 -33.62 -7.43
N GLY A 212 3.25 -33.43 -8.50
CA GLY A 212 2.77 -33.40 -9.86
C GLY A 212 2.33 -32.04 -10.40
N VAL A 213 3.28 -31.12 -10.62
CA VAL A 213 3.13 -30.15 -11.72
C VAL A 213 3.64 -30.85 -12.98
N PRO A 214 2.85 -31.01 -14.06
CA PRO A 214 3.32 -31.62 -15.28
C PRO A 214 4.49 -30.81 -15.84
N ALA A 215 5.60 -31.51 -16.10
CA ALA A 215 6.74 -30.96 -16.79
C ALA A 215 6.30 -30.56 -18.20
N GLY A 216 6.26 -29.23 -18.48
CA GLY A 216 5.92 -28.73 -19.81
C GLY A 216 5.24 -27.37 -19.89
N GLN A 217 4.78 -26.80 -18.79
CA GLN A 217 4.31 -25.41 -18.82
C GLN A 217 5.51 -24.47 -18.66
N GLU A 218 5.94 -23.86 -19.75
CA GLU A 218 6.84 -22.69 -19.69
C GLU A 218 6.24 -21.66 -18.73
N MET A 219 6.95 -21.40 -17.64
CA MET A 219 6.60 -20.32 -16.71
C MET A 219 6.44 -19.05 -17.53
N PRO A 220 5.33 -18.31 -17.38
CA PRO A 220 5.13 -17.09 -18.15
C PRO A 220 6.33 -16.16 -17.90
N SER A 221 7.04 -15.81 -18.97
CA SER A 221 8.08 -14.79 -18.87
C SER A 221 7.37 -13.54 -18.36
N GLY A 222 7.68 -13.00 -17.19
CA GLY A 222 6.99 -11.86 -16.60
C GLY A 222 6.87 -10.61 -17.50
N GLN A 223 7.11 -10.75 -18.79
CA GLN A 223 7.00 -9.71 -19.81
C GLN A 223 5.54 -9.47 -20.17
N ILE A 224 5.16 -8.20 -20.07
CA ILE A 224 3.82 -7.71 -20.36
C ILE A 224 3.91 -6.68 -21.47
N THR A 225 3.02 -6.81 -22.45
CA THR A 225 2.75 -5.78 -23.47
C THR A 225 1.25 -5.52 -23.47
N ALA A 226 0.84 -4.27 -23.28
CA ALA A 226 -0.56 -3.90 -23.23
C ALA A 226 -0.81 -2.54 -23.91
N ARG A 227 -2.03 -2.38 -24.44
CA ARG A 227 -2.54 -1.07 -24.87
C ARG A 227 -3.35 -0.47 -23.74
N GLY A 228 -3.38 0.86 -23.66
CA GLY A 228 -4.12 1.55 -22.62
C GLY A 228 -4.45 2.98 -23.00
N ILE A 229 -5.02 3.69 -22.03
CA ILE A 229 -5.42 5.09 -22.13
C ILE A 229 -4.87 5.81 -20.90
N LEU A 230 -4.26 6.97 -21.10
CA LEU A 230 -3.86 7.87 -20.05
C LEU A 230 -5.13 8.47 -19.40
N ILE A 231 -5.35 8.21 -18.10
CA ILE A 231 -6.54 8.65 -17.38
C ILE A 231 -6.29 9.95 -16.62
N ASN A 232 -5.15 10.04 -15.96
CA ASN A 232 -4.78 11.23 -15.20
C ASN A 232 -3.28 11.44 -15.19
N LEU A 233 -2.93 12.66 -14.84
CA LEU A 233 -1.56 13.14 -14.73
C LEU A 233 -1.50 14.12 -13.58
N ARG A 234 -0.50 14.00 -12.72
CA ARG A 234 -0.25 14.96 -11.65
C ARG A 234 1.24 15.09 -11.36
N PRO A 235 1.72 16.29 -11.03
CA PRO A 235 3.08 16.47 -10.53
C PRO A 235 3.21 15.83 -9.13
N GLU A 236 4.35 15.23 -8.85
CA GLU A 236 4.71 14.82 -7.49
C GLU A 236 5.37 16.00 -6.77
N LEU A 237 4.81 16.38 -5.60
CA LEU A 237 5.15 17.64 -4.91
C LEU A 237 6.63 17.75 -4.48
N HIS A 238 7.28 16.63 -4.19
CA HIS A 238 8.64 16.59 -3.63
C HIS A 238 9.65 15.90 -4.54
N SER A 239 9.28 15.66 -5.82
CA SER A 239 10.16 15.01 -6.77
C SER A 239 10.08 15.69 -8.15
N GLN A 240 11.16 15.59 -8.91
CA GLN A 240 11.19 16.07 -10.31
C GLN A 240 10.46 15.09 -11.24
N ARG A 241 9.26 14.60 -10.83
CA ARG A 241 8.52 13.56 -11.54
C ARG A 241 7.06 13.92 -11.70
N TYR A 242 6.47 13.33 -12.73
CA TYR A 242 5.01 13.26 -12.89
C TYR A 242 4.53 11.86 -12.62
N ARG A 243 3.38 11.74 -11.98
CA ARG A 243 2.68 10.47 -11.83
C ARG A 243 1.56 10.39 -12.86
N LEU A 244 1.62 9.38 -13.71
CA LEU A 244 0.64 9.07 -14.73
C LEU A 244 -0.22 7.91 -14.25
N GLY A 245 -1.54 8.03 -14.38
CA GLY A 245 -2.48 6.91 -14.19
C GLY A 245 -2.93 6.41 -15.55
N ILE A 246 -2.70 5.14 -15.83
CA ILE A 246 -3.02 4.50 -17.11
C ILE A 246 -4.00 3.36 -16.85
N ARG A 247 -5.14 3.37 -17.55
CA ARG A 247 -6.01 2.21 -17.67
C ARG A 247 -5.56 1.43 -18.89
N PHE A 248 -5.38 0.13 -18.75
CA PHE A 248 -5.00 -0.72 -19.86
C PHE A 248 -6.01 -1.86 -20.06
N PHE A 249 -5.97 -2.44 -21.25
CA PHE A 249 -6.86 -3.51 -21.68
C PHE A 249 -6.02 -4.76 -21.96
N PRO A 250 -5.63 -5.53 -20.93
CA PRO A 250 -4.80 -6.68 -21.10
C PRO A 250 -5.59 -7.84 -21.71
N ASP A 251 -4.92 -8.66 -22.50
CA ASP A 251 -5.43 -9.96 -22.86
C ASP A 251 -5.45 -10.89 -21.64
N GLU A 252 -6.07 -12.05 -21.76
CA GLU A 252 -6.25 -12.97 -20.64
C GLU A 252 -4.91 -13.47 -20.06
N ARG A 253 -3.92 -13.75 -20.90
CA ARG A 253 -2.58 -14.17 -20.47
C ARG A 253 -1.87 -13.06 -19.64
N THR A 254 -1.92 -11.85 -20.13
CA THR A 254 -1.37 -10.67 -19.44
C THR A 254 -2.09 -10.43 -18.11
N ARG A 255 -3.43 -10.56 -18.08
CA ARG A 255 -4.22 -10.44 -16.88
C ARG A 255 -3.83 -11.47 -15.80
N GLN A 256 -3.67 -12.73 -16.21
CA GLN A 256 -3.22 -13.81 -15.31
C GLN A 256 -1.82 -13.53 -14.76
N THR A 257 -0.89 -13.08 -15.60
CA THR A 257 0.47 -12.70 -15.21
C THR A 257 0.46 -11.58 -14.16
N ILE A 258 -0.36 -10.54 -14.37
CA ILE A 258 -0.52 -9.44 -13.42
C ILE A 258 -1.16 -9.93 -12.12
N ALA A 259 -2.21 -10.73 -12.19
CA ALA A 259 -2.88 -11.28 -11.01
C ALA A 259 -1.93 -12.14 -10.15
N GLN A 260 -1.09 -12.94 -10.80
CA GLN A 260 -0.06 -13.72 -10.12
C GLN A 260 0.95 -12.81 -9.40
N PHE A 261 1.45 -11.78 -10.08
CA PHE A 261 2.35 -10.79 -9.47
C PHE A 261 1.71 -10.10 -8.26
N ILE A 262 0.44 -9.66 -8.38
CA ILE A 262 -0.29 -9.02 -7.30
C ILE A 262 -0.41 -9.97 -6.10
N SER A 263 -0.77 -11.23 -6.31
CA SER A 263 -0.91 -12.23 -5.25
C SER A 263 0.42 -12.49 -4.52
N LEU A 264 1.52 -12.64 -5.27
CA LEU A 264 2.85 -12.81 -4.70
C LEU A 264 3.27 -11.59 -3.88
N ARG A 265 3.02 -10.38 -4.40
CA ARG A 265 3.37 -9.13 -3.72
C ARG A 265 2.52 -8.89 -2.47
N GLN A 266 1.23 -9.20 -2.49
CA GLN A 266 0.37 -9.17 -1.31
C GLN A 266 0.91 -10.08 -0.20
N SER A 267 1.28 -11.31 -0.55
CA SER A 267 1.85 -12.26 0.40
C SER A 267 3.18 -11.77 0.98
N ALA A 268 4.01 -11.10 0.19
CA ALA A 268 5.24 -10.46 0.67
C ALA A 268 4.95 -9.31 1.64
N ILE A 269 4.01 -8.42 1.30
CA ILE A 269 3.60 -7.29 2.15
C ILE A 269 3.04 -7.77 3.50
N ILE A 270 2.24 -8.85 3.52
CA ILE A 270 1.72 -9.42 4.77
C ILE A 270 2.87 -9.93 5.66
N ARG A 271 3.89 -10.56 5.07
CA ARG A 271 5.09 -10.99 5.82
C ARG A 271 5.86 -9.79 6.36
N GLU A 272 6.03 -8.75 5.57
CA GLU A 272 6.65 -7.49 6.00
C GLU A 272 5.92 -6.91 7.23
N PHE A 273 4.57 -6.87 7.21
CA PHE A 273 3.78 -6.39 8.34
C PHE A 273 4.00 -7.21 9.61
N LYS A 274 4.07 -8.55 9.47
CA LYS A 274 4.33 -9.42 10.63
C LYS A 274 5.67 -9.07 11.26
N THR A 275 6.74 -9.01 10.46
CA THR A 275 8.09 -8.68 10.92
C THR A 275 8.14 -7.27 11.52
N LEU A 276 7.49 -6.30 10.90
CA LEU A 276 7.44 -4.92 11.39
C LEU A 276 6.74 -4.85 12.75
N TYR A 277 5.58 -5.50 12.90
CA TYR A 277 4.86 -5.52 14.17
C TYR A 277 5.69 -6.14 15.30
N GLU A 278 6.37 -7.26 15.03
CA GLU A 278 7.24 -7.93 15.99
C GLU A 278 8.37 -7.00 16.45
N ALA A 279 9.01 -6.29 15.51
CA ALA A 279 10.06 -5.31 15.83
C ALA A 279 9.55 -4.13 16.68
N ILE A 280 8.38 -3.56 16.33
CA ILE A 280 7.78 -2.45 17.07
C ILE A 280 7.37 -2.87 18.49
N SER A 281 6.80 -4.08 18.65
CA SER A 281 6.36 -4.58 19.95
C SER A 281 7.50 -4.80 20.94
N GLN A 282 8.69 -5.11 20.45
CA GLN A 282 9.88 -5.23 21.30
C GLN A 282 10.43 -3.88 21.74
N LEU A 283 10.36 -2.85 20.90
CA LEU A 283 10.75 -1.48 21.26
C LEU A 283 9.84 -0.90 22.35
N ASP A 284 8.57 -1.31 22.41
CA ASP A 284 7.60 -0.84 23.41
C ASP A 284 7.81 -1.50 24.80
N GLN A 285 8.57 -2.59 24.87
CA GLN A 285 8.87 -3.33 26.11
C GLN A 285 10.24 -2.98 26.72
N ALA A 286 11.08 -2.27 25.98
CA ALA A 286 12.40 -1.82 26.40
C ALA A 286 12.36 -0.42 27.02
#